data_80ec78869f5e57b5b3fb263c583062a7
#
_entry.id   80ec78869f5e57b5b3fb263c583062a7
#
_cell.length_a   1.000
_cell.length_b   1.000
_cell.length_c   1.000
_cell.angle_alpha   90.00
_cell.angle_beta   90.00
_cell.angle_gamma   90.00
#
_symmetry.space_group_name_H-M   'P 1'
#
loop_
_entity.id
_entity.type
_entity.pdbx_description
1 polymer ?
#
loop_
_entity_poly.entity_id
_entity_poly.type
_entity_poly.pdbx_seq_one_letter_code
_entity_poly.pdbx_strand_id
1 'polypeptide(L)'
;MTDTTYILAVDPGNEKTGVAIVTPSGTMVCRKIIMTKQFNGEIERILTEYYGVVHMVCGNGTNHKYLYPSLQQIGRNHRITTSLIDESHSTEEARKLYWQY
;
A
#
# COMPACT_ATOMS: atom_id res chain seq x y z
N MET A 1 -15.53 -0.04 21.78
CA MET A 1 -15.16 -0.54 20.49
C MET A 1 -13.88 0.13 19.99
N THR A 2 -12.98 -0.65 19.47
CA THR A 2 -11.74 -0.09 18.99
C THR A 2 -11.82 0.22 17.53
N ASP A 3 -11.42 1.42 17.19
CA ASP A 3 -11.29 1.80 15.80
C ASP A 3 -9.89 1.43 15.35
N THR A 4 -9.76 0.23 14.82
CA THR A 4 -8.46 -0.19 14.31
C THR A 4 -8.18 0.55 13.03
N THR A 5 -7.02 1.22 12.98
CA THR A 5 -6.58 1.89 11.78
C THR A 5 -5.45 1.11 11.14
N TYR A 6 -5.37 1.18 9.81
CA TYR A 6 -4.37 0.46 9.04
C TYR A 6 -3.71 1.38 8.03
N ILE A 7 -2.55 0.98 7.60
CA ILE A 7 -1.84 1.60 6.49
C ILE A 7 -1.65 0.53 5.42
N LEU A 8 -2.05 0.83 4.20
CA LEU A 8 -1.81 -0.07 3.07
C LEU A 8 -0.52 0.35 2.38
N ALA A 9 0.43 -0.56 2.28
CA ALA A 9 1.70 -0.28 1.63
C ALA A 9 1.78 -1.06 0.32
N VAL A 10 2.23 -0.40 -0.73
CA VAL A 10 2.32 -0.97 -2.08
C VAL A 10 3.75 -0.90 -2.57
N ASP A 11 4.28 -2.04 -2.99
CA ASP A 11 5.60 -2.15 -3.61
C ASP A 11 5.37 -2.49 -5.09
N PRO A 12 5.37 -1.47 -5.97
CA PRO A 12 4.95 -1.67 -7.36
C PRO A 12 5.96 -2.48 -8.16
N GLY A 13 5.46 -3.37 -8.99
CA GLY A 13 6.29 -4.16 -9.89
C GLY A 13 5.62 -4.25 -11.27
N ASN A 14 6.34 -4.77 -12.25
CA ASN A 14 5.81 -4.87 -13.60
C ASN A 14 4.77 -5.97 -13.76
N GLU A 15 5.04 -7.13 -13.21
CA GLU A 15 4.14 -8.28 -13.32
C GLU A 15 3.45 -8.57 -12.01
N LYS A 16 4.17 -8.44 -10.92
CA LYS A 16 3.66 -8.70 -9.58
C LYS A 16 3.91 -7.49 -8.70
N THR A 17 2.97 -7.21 -7.84
CA THR A 17 3.03 -6.06 -6.93
C THR A 17 2.85 -6.58 -5.51
N GLY A 18 3.72 -6.15 -4.61
CA GLY A 18 3.60 -6.50 -3.20
C GLY A 18 2.69 -5.53 -2.49
N VAL A 19 1.84 -6.05 -1.63
CA VAL A 19 0.98 -5.21 -0.80
C VAL A 19 1.04 -5.71 0.64
N ALA A 20 0.92 -4.80 1.59
CA ALA A 20 0.93 -5.13 2.99
C ALA A 20 -0.03 -4.24 3.74
N ILE A 21 -0.66 -4.80 4.77
CA ILE A 21 -1.46 -4.03 5.71
C ILE A 21 -0.68 -3.99 7.01
N VAL A 22 -0.40 -2.79 7.48
CA VAL A 22 0.34 -2.60 8.73
C VAL A 22 -0.44 -1.67 9.64
N THR A 23 -0.19 -1.79 10.95
CA THR A 23 -0.76 -0.86 11.92
C THR A 23 0.18 0.35 12.04
N PRO A 24 -0.33 1.48 12.57
CA PRO A 24 0.55 2.63 12.80
C PRO A 24 1.72 2.34 13.74
N SER A 25 1.59 1.32 14.60
CA SER A 25 2.68 0.93 15.48
C SER A 25 3.74 0.07 14.79
N GLY A 26 3.52 -0.30 13.53
CA GLY A 26 4.49 -1.06 12.75
C GLY A 26 4.27 -2.55 12.70
N THR A 27 3.15 -3.04 13.21
CA THR A 27 2.83 -4.47 13.15
C THR A 27 2.26 -4.82 11.78
N MET A 28 2.87 -5.80 11.13
CA MET A 28 2.35 -6.29 9.84
C MET A 28 1.17 -7.23 10.10
N VAL A 29 0.02 -6.86 9.59
CA VAL A 29 -1.21 -7.64 9.76
C VAL A 29 -1.35 -8.66 8.64
N CYS A 30 -1.04 -8.24 7.42
CA CYS A 30 -1.23 -9.06 6.23
C CYS A 30 -0.25 -8.62 5.17
N ARG A 31 0.22 -9.56 4.38
CA ARG A 31 0.98 -9.22 3.17
C ARG A 31 0.58 -10.18 2.07
N LYS A 32 0.70 -9.72 0.84
CA LYS A 32 0.26 -10.52 -0.28
C LYS A 32 0.93 -10.04 -1.56
N ILE A 33 1.11 -10.94 -2.49
CA ILE A 33 1.59 -10.59 -3.82
C ILE A 33 0.40 -10.67 -4.77
N ILE A 34 0.14 -9.61 -5.51
CA ILE A 34 -0.96 -9.58 -6.45
C ILE A 34 -0.41 -9.41 -7.86
N MET A 35 -1.21 -9.77 -8.84
CA MET A 35 -0.84 -9.55 -10.24
C MET A 35 -1.06 -8.08 -10.56
N THR A 36 -0.03 -7.44 -11.10
CA THR A 36 -0.08 -6.00 -11.39
C THR A 36 -1.25 -5.64 -12.30
N LYS A 37 -1.55 -6.48 -13.27
CA LYS A 37 -2.68 -6.23 -14.18
C LYS A 37 -4.04 -6.24 -13.50
N GLN A 38 -4.11 -6.76 -12.28
CA GLN A 38 -5.36 -6.81 -11.50
C GLN A 38 -5.33 -5.84 -10.33
N PHE A 39 -4.40 -4.88 -10.38
CA PHE A 39 -4.12 -3.98 -9.26
C PHE A 39 -5.38 -3.31 -8.70
N ASN A 40 -6.16 -2.65 -9.56
CA ASN A 40 -7.32 -1.89 -9.08
C ASN A 40 -8.33 -2.78 -8.36
N GLY A 41 -8.67 -3.91 -8.95
CA GLY A 41 -9.62 -4.84 -8.34
C GLY A 41 -9.12 -5.42 -7.03
N GLU A 42 -7.84 -5.74 -6.97
CA GLU A 42 -7.27 -6.31 -5.75
C GLU A 42 -7.18 -5.28 -4.62
N ILE A 43 -6.83 -4.04 -4.95
CA ILE A 43 -6.78 -3.00 -3.94
C ILE A 43 -8.19 -2.72 -3.40
N GLU A 44 -9.19 -2.64 -4.28
CA GLU A 44 -10.58 -2.45 -3.84
C GLU A 44 -11.03 -3.58 -2.91
N ARG A 45 -10.65 -4.81 -3.22
CA ARG A 45 -10.97 -5.97 -2.38
C ARG A 45 -10.32 -5.83 -1.00
N ILE A 46 -9.05 -5.43 -0.96
CA ILE A 46 -8.33 -5.25 0.30
C ILE A 46 -8.99 -4.17 1.14
N LEU A 47 -9.38 -3.07 0.53
CA LEU A 47 -10.04 -1.99 1.26
C LEU A 47 -11.41 -2.40 1.79
N THR A 48 -12.09 -3.29 1.10
CA THR A 48 -13.36 -3.84 1.59
C THR A 48 -13.12 -4.72 2.81
N GLU A 49 -12.05 -5.51 2.79
CA GLU A 49 -11.71 -6.40 3.89
C GLU A 49 -11.13 -5.64 5.09
N TYR A 50 -10.33 -4.61 4.82
CA TYR A 50 -9.68 -3.80 5.86
C TYR A 50 -10.15 -2.36 5.76
N TYR A 51 -11.42 -2.13 6.05
CA TYR A 51 -12.02 -0.81 5.85
C TYR A 51 -11.51 0.25 6.82
N GLY A 52 -10.62 -0.13 7.75
CA GLY A 52 -9.96 0.84 8.64
C GLY A 52 -8.70 1.46 8.05
N VAL A 53 -8.41 1.24 6.76
CA VAL A 53 -7.24 1.86 6.13
C VAL A 53 -7.44 3.37 6.05
N VAL A 54 -6.52 4.12 6.64
CA VAL A 54 -6.59 5.58 6.66
C VAL A 54 -5.51 6.22 5.80
N HIS A 55 -4.52 5.45 5.38
CA HIS A 55 -3.42 5.95 4.58
C HIS A 55 -2.91 4.84 3.66
N MET A 56 -2.58 5.21 2.43
CA MET A 56 -1.96 4.28 1.49
C MET A 56 -0.62 4.87 1.07
N VAL A 57 0.41 4.05 1.03
CA VAL A 57 1.74 4.47 0.61
C VAL A 57 2.20 3.58 -0.53
N CYS A 58 2.92 4.17 -1.46
CA CYS A 58 3.44 3.46 -2.63
C CYS A 58 4.92 3.76 -2.75
N GLY A 59 5.74 2.72 -2.90
CA GLY A 59 7.15 2.90 -3.15
C GLY A 59 7.37 3.48 -4.55
N ASN A 60 8.48 4.13 -4.77
CA ASN A 60 8.82 4.71 -6.06
C ASN A 60 9.70 3.77 -6.91
N GLY A 61 9.58 2.49 -6.68
CA GLY A 61 10.31 1.49 -7.44
C GLY A 61 9.77 1.32 -8.84
N THR A 62 10.07 0.18 -9.43
CA THR A 62 9.64 -0.16 -10.80
C THR A 62 8.13 0.01 -10.93
N ASN A 63 7.72 0.65 -12.02
CA ASN A 63 6.31 0.79 -12.37
C ASN A 63 5.47 1.71 -11.47
N HIS A 64 6.09 2.46 -10.57
CA HIS A 64 5.31 3.37 -9.71
C HIS A 64 4.60 4.45 -10.51
N LYS A 65 5.18 4.89 -11.61
CA LYS A 65 4.57 5.93 -12.46
C LYS A 65 3.25 5.49 -13.04
N TYR A 66 3.05 4.19 -13.15
CA TYR A 66 1.83 3.62 -13.67
C TYR A 66 0.83 3.35 -12.56
N LEU A 67 1.29 2.76 -11.46
CA LEU A 67 0.40 2.32 -10.38
C LEU A 67 0.03 3.43 -9.39
N TYR A 68 0.94 4.37 -9.16
CA TYR A 68 0.65 5.41 -8.18
C TYR A 68 -0.56 6.27 -8.55
N PRO A 69 -0.71 6.72 -9.81
CA PRO A 69 -1.93 7.45 -10.19
C PRO A 69 -3.20 6.64 -9.98
N SER A 70 -3.15 5.33 -10.25
CA SER A 70 -4.28 4.45 -10.00
C SER A 70 -4.60 4.38 -8.52
N LEU A 71 -3.58 4.25 -7.69
CA LEU A 71 -3.75 4.20 -6.24
C LEU A 71 -4.31 5.53 -5.72
N GLN A 72 -3.83 6.65 -6.25
CA GLN A 72 -4.37 7.97 -5.89
C GLN A 72 -5.85 8.08 -6.20
N GLN A 73 -6.27 7.57 -7.35
CA GLN A 73 -7.69 7.61 -7.72
C GLN A 73 -8.53 6.80 -6.75
N ILE A 74 -8.05 5.61 -6.40
CA ILE A 74 -8.73 4.77 -5.41
C ILE A 74 -8.80 5.49 -4.06
N GLY A 75 -7.70 6.13 -3.67
CA GLY A 75 -7.67 6.90 -2.42
C GLY A 75 -8.70 8.01 -2.41
N ARG A 76 -8.82 8.75 -3.50
CA ARG A 76 -9.82 9.80 -3.59
C ARG A 76 -11.24 9.24 -3.49
N ASN A 77 -11.49 8.11 -4.10
CA ASN A 77 -12.82 7.49 -4.06
C ASN A 77 -13.20 7.03 -2.66
N HIS A 78 -12.21 6.65 -1.86
CA HIS A 78 -12.42 6.16 -0.50
C HIS A 78 -12.07 7.18 0.57
N ARG A 79 -11.67 8.39 0.17
CA ARG A 79 -11.25 9.45 1.10
C ARG A 79 -10.07 9.02 1.95
N ILE A 80 -9.11 8.34 1.32
CA ILE A 80 -7.91 7.85 1.96
C ILE A 80 -6.72 8.65 1.44
N THR A 81 -5.88 9.14 2.35
CA THR A 81 -4.66 9.87 1.97
C THR A 81 -3.68 8.90 1.31
N THR A 82 -3.11 9.31 0.19
CA THR A 82 -2.17 8.48 -0.57
C THR A 82 -0.86 9.23 -0.74
N SER A 83 0.25 8.56 -0.48
CA SER A 83 1.58 9.16 -0.55
C SER A 83 2.54 8.28 -1.32
N LEU A 84 3.50 8.91 -1.99
CA LEU A 84 4.58 8.20 -2.66
C LEU A 84 5.80 8.25 -1.74
N ILE A 85 6.43 7.10 -1.53
CA ILE A 85 7.64 7.00 -0.73
C ILE A 85 8.82 6.85 -1.66
N ASP A 86 9.79 7.76 -1.53
CA ASP A 86 11.01 7.67 -2.31
C ASP A 86 11.96 6.67 -1.64
N GLU A 87 12.01 5.47 -2.18
CA GLU A 87 12.82 4.40 -1.62
C GLU A 87 14.32 4.71 -1.66
N SER A 88 14.76 5.55 -2.58
CA SER A 88 16.17 5.91 -2.67
C SER A 88 16.59 6.80 -1.50
N HIS A 89 15.64 7.44 -0.84
CA HIS A 89 15.87 8.29 0.31
C HIS A 89 15.27 7.76 1.59
N SER A 90 14.63 6.57 1.53
CA SER A 90 14.05 6.01 2.74
C SER A 90 15.13 5.48 3.65
N THR A 91 14.90 5.60 4.94
CA THR A 91 15.79 4.99 5.90
C THR A 91 15.58 3.47 5.85
N GLU A 92 16.59 2.74 6.26
CA GLU A 92 16.49 1.30 6.35
C GLU A 92 15.33 0.90 7.27
N GLU A 93 15.12 1.68 8.32
CA GLU A 93 14.03 1.44 9.25
C GLU A 93 12.66 1.55 8.59
N ALA A 94 12.47 2.56 7.74
CA ALA A 94 11.21 2.74 7.02
C ALA A 94 10.99 1.59 6.05
N ARG A 95 12.04 1.12 5.40
CA ARG A 95 11.92 -0.03 4.50
C ARG A 95 11.52 -1.28 5.24
N LYS A 96 12.06 -1.50 6.42
CA LYS A 96 11.69 -2.64 7.25
C LYS A 96 10.23 -2.57 7.64
N LEU A 97 9.72 -1.37 7.91
CA LEU A 97 8.34 -1.19 8.32
C LEU A 97 7.35 -1.60 7.22
N TYR A 98 7.62 -1.21 5.98
CA TYR A 98 6.68 -1.42 4.88
C TYR A 98 7.00 -2.63 4.01
N TRP A 99 8.26 -2.99 3.88
CA TRP A 99 8.69 -4.00 2.91
C TRP A 99 9.32 -5.23 3.53
N GLN A 100 9.05 -5.48 4.78
CA GLN A 100 9.62 -6.60 5.51
C GLN A 100 8.84 -7.88 5.17
N TYR A 101 9.37 -8.64 4.24
CA TYR A 101 8.77 -9.92 3.88
C TYR A 101 9.74 -11.06 4.16
#